data_816fa0747dffdb72613a106565277d92
#
_entry.id   816fa0747dffdb72613a106565277d92
#
_cell.length_a   1.000
_cell.length_b   1.000
_cell.length_c   1.000
_cell.angle_alpha   90.00
_cell.angle_beta   90.00
_cell.angle_gamma   90.00
#
_symmetry.space_group_name_H-M   'P 1'
#
loop_
_entity.id
_entity.type
_entity.pdbx_description
1 polymer ?
#
loop_
_entity_poly.entity_id
_entity_poly.type
_entity_poly.pdbx_seq_one_letter_code
_entity_poly.pdbx_strand_id
1 'polypeptide(L)'
;WIPRLNLDLPVYLGASTANMARGGALLGQTSMPLGGANTNTVIAAHRGYYGAEMLRNVQQIQLGDKITLTTPWDTLVYRVCELKIIQPDDINAVLIQPGRDLLTLTTCHPYTQNTQRYLVIAEHDPDAAPATHAEDLAECDETWDAAPRQVTVETDGTTALEEVAPES
;
A
#
# COMPACT_ATOMS: atom_id res chain seq x y z
N TRP A 1 -2.28 9.28 3.64
CA TRP A 1 -3.16 8.91 4.74
C TRP A 1 -3.79 7.54 4.51
N ILE A 2 -3.70 6.66 5.46
CA ILE A 2 -4.28 5.32 5.41
C ILE A 2 -5.21 5.17 6.63
N PRO A 3 -6.52 5.42 6.45
CA PRO A 3 -7.50 5.44 7.55
C PRO A 3 -7.50 4.15 8.39
N ARG A 4 -7.55 3.00 7.72
CA ARG A 4 -7.56 1.68 8.39
C ARG A 4 -6.44 1.50 9.40
N LEU A 5 -5.27 2.06 9.12
CA LEU A 5 -4.11 1.98 9.99
C LEU A 5 -3.98 3.17 10.93
N ASN A 6 -4.87 4.17 10.82
CA ASN A 6 -4.70 5.49 11.45
C ASN A 6 -3.28 6.03 11.21
N LEU A 7 -2.79 5.92 9.98
CA LEU A 7 -1.41 6.20 9.62
C LEU A 7 -1.34 7.35 8.62
N ASP A 8 -0.71 8.44 9.04
CA ASP A 8 -0.28 9.53 8.16
C ASP A 8 1.24 9.41 7.95
N LEU A 9 1.65 9.09 6.74
CA LEU A 9 3.04 8.77 6.42
C LEU A 9 3.61 9.78 5.43
N PRO A 10 4.62 10.59 5.81
CA PRO A 10 5.29 11.46 4.87
C PRO A 10 6.04 10.64 3.81
N VAL A 11 5.95 11.06 2.53
CA VAL A 11 6.58 10.37 1.41
C VAL A 11 7.69 11.23 0.82
N TYR A 12 8.87 10.65 0.67
CA TYR A 12 10.06 11.30 0.15
C TYR A 12 10.40 10.76 -1.24
N LEU A 13 10.98 11.60 -2.09
CA LEU A 13 11.43 11.17 -3.41
C LEU A 13 12.73 10.36 -3.30
N GLY A 14 12.71 9.15 -3.82
CA GLY A 14 13.84 8.22 -3.83
C GLY A 14 13.99 7.40 -2.54
N ALA A 15 14.26 6.11 -2.70
CA ALA A 15 14.37 5.13 -1.61
C ALA A 15 15.77 5.08 -0.99
N SER A 16 16.34 6.25 -0.64
CA SER A 16 17.57 6.29 0.14
C SER A 16 17.35 5.81 1.58
N THR A 17 18.39 5.31 2.23
CA THR A 17 18.34 4.91 3.65
C THR A 17 17.82 6.04 4.54
N ALA A 18 18.24 7.28 4.26
CA ALA A 18 17.81 8.46 5.02
C ALA A 18 16.31 8.75 4.85
N ASN A 19 15.76 8.63 3.63
CA ASN A 19 14.35 8.83 3.37
C ASN A 19 13.51 7.72 4.00
N MET A 20 13.91 6.48 3.80
CA MET A 20 13.23 5.31 4.37
C MET A 20 13.19 5.33 5.91
N ALA A 21 14.20 5.89 6.56
CA ALA A 21 14.22 6.06 8.02
C ALA A 21 13.18 7.08 8.54
N ARG A 22 12.67 7.95 7.68
CA ARG A 22 11.78 9.07 8.03
C ARG A 22 10.33 8.85 7.62
N GLY A 23 10.07 7.91 6.70
CA GLY A 23 8.72 7.68 6.18
C GLY A 23 8.71 6.74 4.99
N GLY A 24 7.71 6.90 4.14
CA GLY A 24 7.65 6.24 2.85
C GLY A 24 8.60 6.89 1.84
N ALA A 25 9.01 6.11 0.86
CA ALA A 25 9.86 6.56 -0.22
C ALA A 25 9.28 6.17 -1.58
N LEU A 26 9.12 7.15 -2.45
CA LEU A 26 8.76 6.92 -3.85
C LEU A 26 9.92 6.23 -4.55
N LEU A 27 9.66 5.09 -5.20
CA LEU A 27 10.67 4.40 -5.99
C LEU A 27 10.94 5.18 -7.29
N GLY A 28 12.19 5.59 -7.50
CA GLY A 28 12.58 6.53 -8.56
C GLY A 28 12.39 6.03 -10.00
N GLN A 29 12.07 4.74 -10.19
CA GLN A 29 11.81 4.15 -11.51
C GLN A 29 10.31 3.93 -11.77
N THR A 30 9.45 4.47 -10.91
CA THR A 30 8.00 4.35 -11.01
C THR A 30 7.36 5.69 -11.33
N SER A 31 6.05 5.71 -11.52
CA SER A 31 5.34 6.95 -11.87
C SER A 31 5.41 7.97 -10.74
N MET A 32 5.46 9.25 -11.12
CA MET A 32 5.29 10.36 -10.18
C MET A 32 3.85 10.37 -9.64
N PRO A 33 3.64 10.85 -8.41
CA PRO A 33 2.33 10.86 -7.75
C PRO A 33 1.43 11.99 -8.28
N LEU A 34 1.16 11.97 -9.56
CA LEU A 34 0.35 12.98 -10.27
C LEU A 34 -0.98 12.42 -10.75
N GLY A 35 -1.20 11.11 -10.59
CA GLY A 35 -2.36 10.42 -11.14
C GLY A 35 -2.32 10.32 -12.67
N GLY A 36 -3.36 9.72 -13.22
CA GLY A 36 -3.56 9.59 -14.66
C GLY A 36 -3.39 8.17 -15.19
N ALA A 37 -4.06 7.89 -16.31
CA ALA A 37 -4.01 6.58 -16.94
C ALA A 37 -2.58 6.16 -17.33
N ASN A 38 -2.30 4.87 -17.26
CA ASN A 38 -0.98 4.28 -17.49
C ASN A 38 0.08 4.73 -16.48
N THR A 39 -0.31 4.83 -15.22
CA THR A 39 0.62 5.12 -14.11
C THR A 39 0.57 4.05 -13.04
N ASN A 40 1.70 3.85 -12.36
CA ASN A 40 1.78 3.11 -11.10
C ASN A 40 2.81 3.81 -10.21
N THR A 41 2.32 4.54 -9.22
CA THR A 41 3.14 5.20 -8.21
C THR A 41 3.48 4.20 -7.13
N VAL A 42 4.75 3.83 -6.96
CA VAL A 42 5.17 2.82 -5.98
C VAL A 42 5.87 3.47 -4.80
N ILE A 43 5.30 3.29 -3.62
CA ILE A 43 5.83 3.82 -2.36
C ILE A 43 6.28 2.66 -1.49
N ALA A 44 7.56 2.63 -1.15
CA ALA A 44 8.14 1.69 -0.22
C ALA A 44 8.22 2.29 1.18
N ALA A 45 7.92 1.50 2.20
CA ALA A 45 8.14 1.88 3.59
C ALA A 45 8.54 0.66 4.43
N HIS A 46 9.24 0.90 5.54
CA HIS A 46 9.58 -0.16 6.48
C HIS A 46 8.34 -0.78 7.13
N ARG A 47 8.43 -2.05 7.46
CA ARG A 47 7.43 -2.73 8.27
C ARG A 47 7.75 -2.55 9.76
N GLY A 48 7.73 -1.28 10.22
CA GLY A 48 8.21 -0.84 11.53
C GLY A 48 9.71 -0.47 11.51
N TYR A 49 10.06 0.64 12.17
CA TYR A 49 11.42 1.13 12.21
C TYR A 49 11.67 1.95 13.49
N TYR A 50 12.53 1.46 14.38
CA TYR A 50 12.95 2.13 15.62
C TYR A 50 11.83 2.83 16.40
N GLY A 51 10.72 2.15 16.64
CA GLY A 51 9.56 2.67 17.37
C GLY A 51 8.50 3.36 16.51
N ALA A 52 8.77 3.63 15.23
CA ALA A 52 7.77 4.08 14.29
C ALA A 52 7.07 2.86 13.65
N GLU A 53 5.74 2.86 13.67
CA GLU A 53 4.96 1.74 13.13
C GLU A 53 5.06 1.61 11.62
N MET A 54 5.06 2.74 10.90
CA MET A 54 5.06 2.76 9.43
C MET A 54 4.05 1.76 8.85
N LEU A 55 4.46 0.85 7.97
CA LEU A 55 3.59 -0.18 7.42
C LEU A 55 3.61 -1.50 8.24
N ARG A 56 3.84 -1.42 9.56
CA ARG A 56 3.86 -2.60 10.44
C ARG A 56 2.57 -3.42 10.32
N ASN A 57 1.45 -2.73 10.36
CA ASN A 57 0.11 -3.31 10.39
C ASN A 57 -0.53 -3.39 9.00
N VAL A 58 0.28 -3.42 7.93
CA VAL A 58 -0.19 -3.41 6.53
C VAL A 58 -1.20 -4.54 6.23
N GLN A 59 -1.09 -5.67 6.92
CA GLN A 59 -2.02 -6.80 6.78
C GLN A 59 -3.44 -6.48 7.25
N GLN A 60 -3.64 -5.36 7.95
CA GLN A 60 -4.97 -4.90 8.35
C GLN A 60 -5.72 -4.24 7.19
N ILE A 61 -5.06 -3.82 6.14
CA ILE A 61 -5.68 -3.23 4.96
C ILE A 61 -6.55 -4.27 4.25
N GLN A 62 -7.73 -3.83 3.81
CA GLN A 62 -8.72 -4.67 3.12
C GLN A 62 -9.00 -4.13 1.72
N LEU A 63 -9.56 -5.00 0.87
CA LEU A 63 -10.08 -4.58 -0.43
C LEU A 63 -11.18 -3.54 -0.23
N GLY A 64 -11.14 -2.45 -1.01
CA GLY A 64 -12.08 -1.33 -0.90
C GLY A 64 -11.65 -0.23 0.06
N ASP A 65 -10.65 -0.44 0.90
CA ASP A 65 -10.12 0.62 1.78
C ASP A 65 -9.61 1.81 0.97
N LYS A 66 -9.78 3.00 1.52
CA LYS A 66 -9.26 4.24 0.92
C LYS A 66 -7.81 4.47 1.32
N ILE A 67 -7.05 5.01 0.40
CA ILE A 67 -5.72 5.60 0.65
C ILE A 67 -5.72 6.98 0.02
N THR A 68 -5.44 8.00 0.79
CA THR A 68 -5.37 9.38 0.31
C THR A 68 -3.91 9.79 0.11
N LEU A 69 -3.58 10.20 -1.09
CA LEU A 69 -2.25 10.71 -1.46
C LEU A 69 -2.33 12.21 -1.69
N THR A 70 -1.74 12.99 -0.79
CA THR A 70 -1.72 14.45 -0.87
C THR A 70 -0.38 14.93 -1.43
N THR A 71 -0.42 15.70 -2.48
CA THR A 71 0.72 16.38 -3.09
C THR A 71 0.57 17.90 -2.95
N PRO A 72 1.60 18.70 -3.27
CA PRO A 72 1.46 20.18 -3.29
C PRO A 72 0.43 20.69 -4.30
N TRP A 73 0.02 19.86 -5.26
CA TRP A 73 -0.85 20.26 -6.38
C TRP A 73 -2.24 19.65 -6.29
N ASP A 74 -2.37 18.45 -5.71
CA ASP A 74 -3.62 17.70 -5.71
C ASP A 74 -3.74 16.74 -4.55
N THR A 75 -4.97 16.29 -4.29
CA THR A 75 -5.28 15.23 -3.35
C THR A 75 -6.00 14.12 -4.11
N LEU A 76 -5.34 12.98 -4.22
CA LEU A 76 -5.82 11.81 -4.97
C LEU A 76 -6.30 10.73 -3.99
N VAL A 77 -7.47 10.18 -4.25
CA VAL A 77 -8.04 9.08 -3.47
C VAL A 77 -7.93 7.78 -4.26
N TYR A 78 -7.36 6.78 -3.64
CA TYR A 78 -7.22 5.44 -4.22
C TYR A 78 -8.02 4.43 -3.40
N ARG A 79 -8.60 3.43 -4.07
CA ARG A 79 -9.23 2.28 -3.41
C ARG A 79 -8.41 1.03 -3.60
N VAL A 80 -8.17 0.32 -2.50
CA VAL A 80 -7.44 -0.95 -2.52
C VAL A 80 -8.22 -1.97 -3.35
N CYS A 81 -7.59 -2.46 -4.41
CA CYS A 81 -8.19 -3.41 -5.35
C CYS A 81 -7.47 -4.76 -5.36
N GLU A 82 -6.24 -4.85 -4.85
CA GLU A 82 -5.50 -6.09 -4.83
C GLU A 82 -4.48 -6.12 -3.69
N LEU A 83 -4.31 -7.29 -3.08
CA LEU A 83 -3.29 -7.57 -2.06
C LEU A 83 -2.43 -8.73 -2.55
N LYS A 84 -1.10 -8.57 -2.54
CA LYS A 84 -0.15 -9.59 -3.04
C LYS A 84 1.02 -9.80 -2.09
N ILE A 85 1.51 -11.04 -2.05
CA ILE A 85 2.83 -11.35 -1.51
C ILE A 85 3.70 -11.84 -2.67
N ILE A 86 4.85 -11.22 -2.86
CA ILE A 86 5.75 -11.48 -3.98
C ILE A 86 7.19 -11.74 -3.50
N GLN A 87 8.02 -12.28 -4.39
CA GLN A 87 9.46 -12.32 -4.17
C GLN A 87 10.06 -10.91 -4.29
N PRO A 88 11.19 -10.63 -3.59
CA PRO A 88 11.78 -9.29 -3.55
C PRO A 88 12.24 -8.76 -4.90
N ASP A 89 12.52 -9.62 -5.86
CA ASP A 89 13.03 -9.35 -7.20
C ASP A 89 11.94 -9.40 -8.29
N ASP A 90 10.70 -9.66 -7.92
CA ASP A 90 9.57 -9.64 -8.86
C ASP A 90 9.15 -8.20 -9.20
N ILE A 91 9.83 -7.63 -10.19
CA ILE A 91 9.53 -6.28 -10.70
C ILE A 91 8.22 -6.24 -11.50
N ASN A 92 7.74 -7.38 -12.02
CA ASN A 92 6.55 -7.42 -12.86
C ASN A 92 5.30 -7.05 -12.07
N ALA A 93 5.28 -7.34 -10.79
CA ALA A 93 4.16 -7.04 -9.90
C ALA A 93 3.89 -5.53 -9.70
N VAL A 94 4.86 -4.68 -10.05
CA VAL A 94 4.78 -3.22 -9.89
C VAL A 94 4.84 -2.45 -11.20
N LEU A 95 4.76 -3.13 -12.33
CA LEU A 95 4.76 -2.48 -13.65
C LEU A 95 3.48 -1.66 -13.87
N ILE A 96 3.58 -0.71 -14.79
CA ILE A 96 2.43 0.04 -15.30
C ILE A 96 1.46 -0.93 -15.98
N GLN A 97 0.19 -0.81 -15.67
CA GLN A 97 -0.88 -1.57 -16.32
C GLN A 97 -1.64 -0.65 -17.27
N PRO A 98 -1.83 -1.03 -18.54
CA PRO A 98 -2.48 -0.17 -19.54
C PRO A 98 -3.87 0.28 -19.09
N GLY A 99 -4.13 1.58 -19.20
CA GLY A 99 -5.42 2.21 -18.88
C GLY A 99 -5.66 2.47 -17.39
N ARG A 100 -4.81 1.94 -16.49
CA ARG A 100 -5.02 2.06 -15.04
C ARG A 100 -4.18 3.19 -14.43
N ASP A 101 -4.71 3.79 -13.37
CA ASP A 101 -4.04 4.76 -12.50
C ASP A 101 -3.87 4.11 -11.13
N LEU A 102 -2.65 3.66 -10.83
CA LEU A 102 -2.37 2.82 -9.67
C LEU A 102 -1.45 3.50 -8.66
N LEU A 103 -1.73 3.22 -7.40
CA LEU A 103 -0.85 3.42 -6.26
C LEU A 103 -0.50 2.06 -5.66
N THR A 104 0.77 1.74 -5.53
CA THR A 104 1.24 0.51 -4.90
C THR A 104 2.06 0.84 -3.66
N LEU A 105 1.62 0.35 -2.51
CA LEU A 105 2.44 0.36 -1.29
C LEU A 105 3.20 -0.95 -1.21
N THR A 106 4.49 -0.90 -0.86
CA THR A 106 5.31 -2.10 -0.68
C THR A 106 6.08 -2.06 0.64
N THR A 107 6.11 -3.20 1.31
CA THR A 107 6.89 -3.38 2.54
C THR A 107 7.44 -4.80 2.65
N CYS A 108 8.35 -5.01 3.58
CA CYS A 108 8.92 -6.34 3.84
C CYS A 108 7.89 -7.31 4.43
N HIS A 109 8.00 -8.59 4.07
CA HIS A 109 7.14 -9.67 4.56
C HIS A 109 7.94 -10.98 4.68
N PRO A 110 7.60 -11.91 5.60
CA PRO A 110 6.87 -11.66 6.85
C PRO A 110 7.61 -10.69 7.78
N TYR A 111 6.91 -10.14 8.76
CA TYR A 111 7.53 -9.25 9.75
C TYR A 111 8.73 -9.95 10.40
N THR A 112 9.85 -9.25 10.56
CA THR A 112 11.17 -9.69 11.02
C THR A 112 11.97 -10.59 10.07
N GLN A 113 11.36 -11.45 9.25
CA GLN A 113 12.07 -12.34 8.32
C GLN A 113 12.47 -11.63 7.02
N ASN A 114 11.59 -10.77 6.48
CA ASN A 114 11.83 -9.90 5.33
C ASN A 114 12.21 -10.64 4.03
N THR A 115 11.80 -11.90 3.90
CA THR A 115 12.14 -12.75 2.75
C THR A 115 11.32 -12.44 1.50
N GLN A 116 10.17 -11.81 1.68
CA GLN A 116 9.21 -11.47 0.63
C GLN A 116 8.83 -9.97 0.71
N ARG A 117 7.92 -9.55 -0.17
CA ARG A 117 7.29 -8.23 -0.13
C ARG A 117 5.78 -8.36 -0.08
N TYR A 118 5.17 -7.56 0.77
CA TYR A 118 3.72 -7.38 0.81
C TYR A 118 3.36 -6.14 -0.01
N LEU A 119 2.46 -6.31 -0.99
CA LEU A 119 1.96 -5.24 -1.83
C LEU A 119 0.50 -4.95 -1.52
N VAL A 120 0.19 -3.67 -1.41
CA VAL A 120 -1.18 -3.15 -1.42
C VAL A 120 -1.32 -2.35 -2.71
N ILE A 121 -2.13 -2.82 -3.64
CA ILE A 121 -2.39 -2.17 -4.92
C ILE A 121 -3.75 -1.50 -4.84
N ALA A 122 -3.78 -0.21 -5.12
CA ALA A 122 -4.98 0.60 -5.11
C ALA A 122 -5.14 1.34 -6.43
N GLU A 123 -6.38 1.50 -6.89
CA GLU A 123 -6.73 2.20 -8.12
C GLU A 123 -7.40 3.53 -7.81
N HIS A 124 -7.08 4.55 -8.60
CA HIS A 124 -7.62 5.90 -8.41
C HIS A 124 -9.15 5.91 -8.51
N ASP A 125 -9.79 6.52 -7.53
CA ASP A 125 -11.23 6.73 -7.48
C ASP A 125 -11.53 8.24 -7.61
N PRO A 126 -11.75 8.73 -8.84
CA PRO A 126 -11.94 10.16 -9.08
C PRO A 126 -13.26 10.70 -8.51
N ASP A 127 -14.21 9.82 -8.19
CA ASP A 127 -15.51 10.20 -7.62
C ASP A 127 -15.47 10.23 -6.09
N ALA A 128 -14.42 9.69 -5.48
CA ALA A 128 -14.26 9.74 -4.04
C ALA A 128 -13.84 11.13 -3.59
N ALA A 129 -14.67 11.75 -2.76
CA ALA A 129 -14.27 12.98 -2.09
C ALA A 129 -13.07 12.72 -1.16
N PRO A 130 -12.07 13.62 -1.12
CA PRO A 130 -11.06 13.60 -0.09
C PRO A 130 -11.74 13.72 1.27
N ALA A 131 -11.71 12.64 2.04
CA ALA A 131 -12.34 12.64 3.35
C ALA A 131 -11.42 13.31 4.39
N THR A 132 -12.02 13.87 5.43
CA THR A 132 -11.26 14.33 6.61
C THR A 132 -10.84 13.13 7.44
N HIS A 133 -9.75 13.24 8.21
CA HIS A 133 -9.27 12.16 9.08
C HIS A 133 -10.38 11.59 9.99
N ALA A 134 -11.30 12.42 10.45
CA ALA A 134 -12.41 11.98 11.31
C ALA A 134 -13.44 11.13 10.56
N GLU A 135 -13.78 11.51 9.33
CA GLU A 135 -14.71 10.78 8.47
C GLU A 135 -14.14 9.45 8.00
N ASP A 136 -12.85 9.45 7.62
CA ASP A 136 -12.14 8.25 7.21
C ASP A 136 -12.08 7.20 8.33
N LEU A 137 -11.85 7.63 9.57
CA LEU A 137 -11.84 6.72 10.72
C LEU A 137 -13.24 6.14 11.02
N ALA A 138 -14.30 6.91 10.79
CA ALA A 138 -15.68 6.42 10.97
C ALA A 138 -16.06 5.37 9.91
N GLU A 139 -15.54 5.49 8.66
CA GLU A 139 -15.75 4.51 7.60
C GLU A 139 -14.96 3.20 7.79
N CYS A 140 -13.92 3.22 8.60
CA CYS A 140 -13.15 2.03 9.00
C CYS A 140 -13.88 1.23 10.10
N ASP A 141 -15.20 1.09 10.00
CA ASP A 141 -16.08 0.53 11.01
C ASP A 141 -15.68 -0.87 11.49
N GLU A 142 -16.22 -1.19 12.66
CA GLU A 142 -15.98 -2.32 13.56
C GLU A 142 -16.25 -3.71 12.99
N THR A 143 -16.71 -3.83 11.75
CA THR A 143 -16.91 -5.12 11.07
C THR A 143 -15.62 -5.83 10.64
N TRP A 144 -14.51 -5.35 11.14
CA TRP A 144 -13.18 -5.93 10.97
C TRP A 144 -13.04 -7.37 11.50
N ASP A 145 -14.02 -7.88 12.19
CA ASP A 145 -13.98 -9.19 12.81
C ASP A 145 -13.81 -10.33 11.81
N ALA A 146 -12.57 -10.81 11.74
CA ALA A 146 -12.22 -12.22 11.49
C ALA A 146 -12.63 -12.84 10.14
N ALA A 147 -13.02 -12.07 9.10
CA ALA A 147 -13.13 -12.67 7.79
C ALA A 147 -11.71 -12.95 7.25
N PRO A 148 -11.40 -14.20 6.88
CA PRO A 148 -10.12 -14.54 6.31
C PRO A 148 -9.91 -13.75 5.02
N ARG A 149 -8.71 -13.16 4.86
CA ARG A 149 -8.37 -12.35 3.71
C ARG A 149 -7.72 -13.21 2.66
N GLN A 150 -8.19 -13.08 1.43
CA GLN A 150 -7.52 -13.68 0.30
C GLN A 150 -6.40 -12.76 -0.16
N VAL A 151 -5.17 -13.20 0.06
CA VAL A 151 -3.96 -12.56 -0.46
C VAL A 151 -3.38 -13.44 -1.55
N THR A 152 -3.14 -12.85 -2.70
CA THR A 152 -2.49 -13.57 -3.80
C THR A 152 -1.01 -13.75 -3.48
N VAL A 153 -0.55 -14.99 -3.40
CA VAL A 153 0.87 -15.34 -3.23
C VAL A 153 1.43 -15.80 -4.57
N GLU A 154 2.40 -15.08 -5.09
CA GLU A 154 3.11 -15.47 -6.30
C GLU A 154 4.46 -16.12 -5.93
N THR A 155 4.56 -17.41 -6.17
CA THR A 155 5.78 -18.19 -5.99
C THR A 155 6.07 -18.97 -7.26
N ASP A 156 7.26 -18.81 -7.82
CA ASP A 156 7.78 -19.59 -8.96
C ASP A 156 6.82 -19.67 -10.17
N GLY A 157 6.12 -18.58 -10.47
CA GLY A 157 5.19 -18.49 -11.60
C GLY A 157 3.86 -19.18 -11.37
N THR A 158 3.57 -19.65 -10.17
CA THR A 158 2.28 -20.20 -9.76
C THR A 158 1.55 -19.19 -8.87
N THR A 159 0.34 -18.82 -9.24
CA THR A 159 -0.52 -17.95 -8.43
C THR A 159 -1.34 -18.82 -7.48
N ALA A 160 -1.18 -18.62 -6.18
CA ALA A 160 -2.01 -19.25 -5.15
C ALA A 160 -2.75 -18.17 -4.34
N LEU A 161 -3.96 -18.48 -3.91
CA LEU A 161 -4.69 -17.67 -2.95
C LEU A 161 -4.41 -18.23 -1.56
N GLU A 162 -3.82 -17.42 -0.71
CA GLU A 162 -3.58 -17.77 0.69
C GLU A 162 -4.53 -16.97 1.59
N GLU A 163 -5.17 -17.69 2.50
CA GLU A 163 -6.04 -17.11 3.51
C GLU A 163 -5.17 -16.71 4.70
N VAL A 164 -4.94 -15.41 4.85
CA VAL A 164 -4.11 -14.87 5.94
C VAL A 164 -4.99 -14.56 7.14
N ALA A 165 -4.83 -15.34 8.22
CA ALA A 165 -5.47 -15.06 9.49
C ALA A 165 -4.90 -13.76 10.11
N PRO A 166 -5.71 -12.97 10.86
CA PRO A 166 -5.22 -11.81 11.56
C PRO A 166 -4.18 -12.23 12.60
N GLU A 167 -3.02 -11.57 12.57
CA GLU A 167 -2.01 -11.73 13.63
C GLU A 167 -2.57 -11.16 14.94
N SER A 168 -2.63 -11.97 15.97
CA SER A 168 -3.04 -11.61 17.33
C SER A 168 -1.99 -10.75 18.05
#